data_aec349e382d954bf8f7edafef2db5e11
#
_entry.id   aec349e382d954bf8f7edafef2db5e11
#
_cell.length_a   1.000
_cell.length_b   1.000
_cell.length_c   1.000
_cell.angle_alpha   90.00
_cell.angle_beta   90.00
_cell.angle_gamma   90.00
#
_symmetry.space_group_name_H-M   'P 1'
#
loop_
_entity.id
_entity.type
_entity.pdbx_description
1 polymer ?
#
loop_
_entity_poly.entity_id
_entity_poly.type
_entity_poly.pdbx_seq_one_letter_code
_entity_poly.pdbx_strand_id
1 'polypeptide(L)'
;QKQQGSLRNTSQPSAAATGFDVLFSQKNHPRTDTLPADSAAHKNCALRARCSVSKSYWCWNNARLVEPCFNQEVRVQIQGFHDLKFETVREAFADLFNDPQERGAALCIQIGGETVLDLWAGTADKDGEQPWHTDTIVNLFSCTKPFTAVTALQLVEEGKLELDAPVARYWPEFAAAGKETVTLRQLLSHRAGLPALRELMPAEALYEWQTMVNALAAEAPWWTPGEGHGYAAITYGWLVGELIRRADGRSAGQSIMARTARPLGLDFHVGLADEEFYRVAHIARTKGTMGDESAQRLLKTMMNEPSSMSTRAFTNPPSIMTSTNKPEWRRMEQPAANGHGNARSLAGFYSGLLDGHLLEAEMLEQLTREHSVGEDKTLLTQTRFGLGCMLDQPTVPNATFGLGPKAFGHPGAGGSIGFADPDREVAFGFVTNSLGPYILMDPRAQKLVAALAECL
;
A
#
# COMPACT_ATOMS: atom_id res chain seq x y z
N GLN A 1 -41.28 45.60 29.09
CA GLN A 1 -42.43 45.51 28.18
C GLN A 1 -42.06 44.69 26.97
N LYS A 2 -42.65 43.49 26.90
CA LYS A 2 -43.25 42.80 25.73
C LYS A 2 -42.31 42.64 24.49
N GLN A 3 -42.17 41.51 23.80
CA GLN A 3 -42.92 40.25 23.68
C GLN A 3 -42.04 39.23 22.94
N GLN A 4 -42.06 38.04 23.40
CA GLN A 4 -42.09 36.72 22.79
C GLN A 4 -42.21 36.63 21.24
N GLY A 5 -41.41 35.73 20.66
CA GLY A 5 -41.60 35.17 19.33
C GLY A 5 -40.75 33.91 19.18
N SER A 6 -41.33 32.79 19.60
CA SER A 6 -40.85 31.42 19.39
C SER A 6 -40.96 31.04 17.90
N LEU A 7 -39.88 30.49 17.31
CA LEU A 7 -40.00 29.55 16.19
C LEU A 7 -38.95 28.44 16.36
N ARG A 8 -39.45 27.29 16.79
CA ARG A 8 -38.73 26.01 16.70
C ARG A 8 -38.63 25.62 15.22
N ASN A 9 -37.44 25.39 14.76
CA ASN A 9 -37.24 24.62 13.54
C ASN A 9 -36.33 23.43 13.90
N THR A 10 -36.96 22.29 14.05
CA THR A 10 -36.31 20.98 14.15
C THR A 10 -35.99 20.52 12.74
N SER A 11 -34.76 20.65 12.34
CA SER A 11 -34.21 19.88 11.24
C SER A 11 -33.23 18.85 11.82
N GLN A 12 -33.64 17.57 11.79
CA GLN A 12 -32.77 16.43 12.01
C GLN A 12 -31.65 16.47 10.97
N PRO A 13 -30.38 16.19 11.31
CA PRO A 13 -29.34 15.97 10.34
C PRO A 13 -29.59 14.59 9.70
N SER A 14 -29.66 14.56 8.38
CA SER A 14 -29.61 13.33 7.60
C SER A 14 -28.29 12.63 7.89
N ALA A 15 -28.36 11.37 8.31
CA ALA A 15 -27.20 10.51 8.47
C ALA A 15 -26.43 10.44 7.15
N ALA A 16 -25.26 11.03 7.12
CA ALA A 16 -24.30 10.78 6.05
C ALA A 16 -23.94 9.28 6.12
N ALA A 17 -24.26 8.55 5.06
CA ALA A 17 -23.88 7.15 4.93
C ALA A 17 -22.36 7.06 5.09
N THR A 18 -21.93 6.42 6.17
CA THR A 18 -20.53 6.15 6.41
C THR A 18 -20.04 5.24 5.29
N GLY A 19 -18.87 5.50 4.72
CA GLY A 19 -18.28 4.76 3.59
C GLY A 19 -18.08 3.25 3.80
N PHE A 20 -18.62 2.70 4.88
CA PHE A 20 -18.64 1.29 5.25
C PHE A 20 -19.77 0.50 4.58
N ASP A 21 -20.89 1.11 4.21
CA ASP A 21 -22.00 0.40 3.53
C ASP A 21 -21.62 -0.10 2.13
N VAL A 22 -20.59 0.51 1.52
CA VAL A 22 -20.06 0.07 0.21
C VAL A 22 -19.21 -1.21 0.32
N LEU A 23 -18.77 -1.58 1.52
CA LEU A 23 -17.89 -2.72 1.74
C LEU A 23 -18.64 -4.07 1.91
N PHE A 24 -19.93 -4.08 2.24
CA PHE A 24 -20.59 -5.33 2.65
C PHE A 24 -22.05 -5.54 2.16
N SER A 25 -22.64 -4.67 1.35
CA SER A 25 -24.02 -4.83 0.90
C SER A 25 -24.12 -5.40 -0.53
N GLN A 26 -24.14 -6.70 -0.65
CA GLN A 26 -24.86 -7.42 -1.70
C GLN A 26 -25.63 -8.59 -1.07
N LYS A 27 -26.84 -8.34 -0.59
CA LYS A 27 -27.84 -9.40 -0.39
C LYS A 27 -28.67 -9.55 -1.66
N ASN A 28 -28.61 -10.74 -2.21
CA ASN A 28 -29.47 -11.20 -3.32
C ASN A 28 -30.94 -11.06 -2.96
N HIS A 29 -31.71 -10.37 -3.83
CA HIS A 29 -33.15 -10.60 -3.97
C HIS A 29 -33.51 -10.72 -5.43
N PRO A 30 -34.30 -11.75 -5.82
CA PRO A 30 -34.77 -11.92 -7.18
C PRO A 30 -35.95 -10.95 -7.44
N ARG A 31 -35.93 -10.22 -8.53
CA ARG A 31 -37.12 -9.57 -9.09
C ARG A 31 -37.43 -10.18 -10.45
N THR A 32 -38.58 -10.85 -10.46
CA THR A 32 -39.38 -11.05 -11.63
C THR A 32 -40.03 -9.74 -12.00
N ASP A 33 -39.94 -9.34 -13.26
CA ASP A 33 -41.09 -8.70 -13.96
C ASP A 33 -40.82 -8.52 -15.47
N THR A 34 -41.78 -8.93 -16.15
CA THR A 34 -42.35 -8.90 -17.49
C THR A 34 -41.95 -7.74 -18.42
N LEU A 35 -41.75 -8.15 -19.67
CA LEU A 35 -41.62 -7.34 -20.89
C LEU A 35 -42.94 -6.63 -21.31
N PRO A 36 -42.87 -5.60 -22.18
CA PRO A 36 -43.45 -5.75 -23.49
C PRO A 36 -42.53 -5.36 -24.67
N ALA A 37 -42.95 -5.91 -25.83
CA ALA A 37 -42.28 -5.86 -27.10
C ALA A 37 -42.57 -4.56 -27.89
N ASP A 38 -41.70 -4.23 -28.81
CA ASP A 38 -41.80 -3.93 -30.25
C ASP A 38 -40.81 -2.84 -30.67
N SER A 39 -40.07 -2.93 -31.67
CA SER A 39 -40.13 -3.02 -33.11
C SER A 39 -38.74 -2.71 -33.75
N ALA A 40 -38.42 -3.61 -34.63
CA ALA A 40 -37.84 -3.46 -35.98
C ALA A 40 -36.52 -2.68 -36.27
N ALA A 41 -35.64 -3.45 -36.78
CA ALA A 41 -34.96 -3.40 -38.11
C ALA A 41 -33.50 -2.92 -38.18
N HIS A 42 -32.70 -3.81 -38.59
CA HIS A 42 -31.74 -3.96 -39.69
C HIS A 42 -30.29 -4.38 -39.34
N LYS A 43 -30.04 -5.66 -39.69
CA LYS A 43 -28.92 -6.21 -40.50
C LYS A 43 -27.46 -5.83 -40.14
N ASN A 44 -26.61 -6.78 -39.67
CA ASN A 44 -25.89 -7.73 -40.51
C ASN A 44 -24.99 -8.67 -39.70
N CYS A 45 -25.10 -9.92 -40.07
CA CYS A 45 -24.07 -10.97 -40.20
C CYS A 45 -23.01 -11.18 -39.12
N ALA A 46 -23.20 -12.22 -38.30
CA ALA A 46 -22.09 -13.04 -37.77
C ALA A 46 -22.60 -14.48 -37.62
N LEU A 47 -21.88 -15.42 -38.23
CA LEU A 47 -22.14 -16.86 -38.20
C LEU A 47 -22.11 -17.37 -36.75
N ARG A 48 -23.22 -17.95 -36.34
CA ARG A 48 -23.29 -18.86 -35.19
C ARG A 48 -23.66 -20.25 -35.67
N ALA A 49 -22.76 -21.19 -35.52
CA ALA A 49 -23.06 -22.60 -35.66
C ALA A 49 -23.94 -23.04 -34.48
N ARG A 50 -25.21 -23.34 -34.78
CA ARG A 50 -26.12 -24.04 -33.85
C ARG A 50 -26.03 -25.53 -34.10
N CYS A 51 -25.65 -26.28 -33.08
CA CYS A 51 -25.87 -27.72 -33.04
C CYS A 51 -27.30 -27.97 -32.54
N SER A 52 -28.19 -28.43 -33.42
CA SER A 52 -29.53 -28.92 -33.08
C SER A 52 -29.47 -30.45 -32.93
N VAL A 53 -29.98 -30.93 -31.82
CA VAL A 53 -30.17 -32.38 -31.54
C VAL A 53 -31.41 -32.86 -32.29
N SER A 54 -31.29 -33.84 -33.16
CA SER A 54 -32.38 -34.69 -33.60
C SER A 54 -31.95 -36.15 -33.65
N LYS A 55 -32.92 -37.02 -33.32
CA LYS A 55 -32.88 -38.41 -32.91
C LYS A 55 -32.31 -39.39 -33.92
N SER A 56 -31.60 -40.37 -33.36
CA SER A 56 -31.51 -41.81 -33.64
C SER A 56 -31.48 -42.29 -35.12
N TYR A 57 -30.32 -42.88 -35.49
CA TYR A 57 -30.21 -44.15 -36.18
C TYR A 57 -28.90 -44.86 -35.85
N TRP A 58 -29.01 -46.13 -35.55
CA TRP A 58 -27.87 -47.07 -35.26
C TRP A 58 -27.05 -47.28 -36.53
N CYS A 59 -25.74 -47.08 -36.43
CA CYS A 59 -24.76 -47.79 -37.28
C CYS A 59 -23.49 -48.02 -36.52
N TRP A 60 -23.17 -49.29 -36.35
CA TRP A 60 -21.89 -49.79 -35.88
C TRP A 60 -20.79 -49.51 -36.93
N ASN A 61 -19.71 -48.84 -36.59
CA ASN A 61 -18.30 -49.20 -36.74
C ASN A 61 -17.39 -47.96 -36.69
N ASN A 62 -16.27 -48.13 -36.02
CA ASN A 62 -15.12 -47.24 -35.82
C ASN A 62 -15.19 -46.33 -34.59
N ALA A 63 -14.91 -46.96 -33.44
CA ALA A 63 -14.44 -46.27 -32.25
C ALA A 63 -13.07 -45.60 -32.53
N ARG A 64 -13.08 -44.36 -32.97
CA ARG A 64 -11.95 -43.44 -32.69
C ARG A 64 -12.21 -42.91 -31.29
N LEU A 65 -11.32 -43.25 -30.37
CA LEU A 65 -11.20 -42.61 -29.07
C LEU A 65 -11.09 -41.10 -29.35
N VAL A 66 -12.15 -40.35 -29.05
CA VAL A 66 -12.06 -38.91 -28.88
C VAL A 66 -11.28 -38.76 -27.60
N GLU A 67 -10.00 -38.39 -27.75
CA GLU A 67 -9.21 -37.95 -26.61
C GLU A 67 -10.01 -36.82 -25.93
N PRO A 68 -10.15 -36.87 -24.59
CA PRO A 68 -10.77 -35.76 -23.90
C PRO A 68 -9.93 -34.53 -24.26
N CYS A 69 -10.60 -33.47 -24.75
CA CYS A 69 -10.00 -32.14 -24.78
C CYS A 69 -9.53 -31.86 -23.36
N PHE A 70 -8.27 -32.07 -23.08
CA PHE A 70 -7.65 -31.50 -21.91
C PHE A 70 -7.94 -30.00 -21.96
N ASN A 71 -8.71 -29.54 -21.00
CA ASN A 71 -8.72 -28.12 -20.64
C ASN A 71 -7.25 -27.75 -20.48
N GLN A 72 -6.66 -27.09 -21.47
CA GLN A 72 -5.42 -26.36 -21.24
C GLN A 72 -5.80 -25.30 -20.22
N GLU A 73 -5.46 -25.55 -18.95
CA GLU A 73 -5.38 -24.50 -17.97
C GLU A 73 -4.53 -23.40 -18.61
N VAL A 74 -5.12 -22.26 -18.85
CA VAL A 74 -4.40 -21.08 -19.33
C VAL A 74 -3.50 -20.66 -18.18
N ARG A 75 -2.32 -21.28 -18.07
CA ARG A 75 -1.32 -20.89 -17.09
C ARG A 75 -0.87 -19.48 -17.44
N VAL A 76 -0.96 -18.59 -16.46
CA VAL A 76 -0.45 -17.23 -16.61
C VAL A 76 1.03 -17.31 -17.04
N GLN A 77 1.39 -16.58 -18.09
CA GLN A 77 2.75 -16.57 -18.60
C GLN A 77 3.62 -15.68 -17.71
N ILE A 78 4.63 -16.29 -17.06
CA ILE A 78 5.62 -15.54 -16.28
C ILE A 78 6.64 -14.93 -17.26
N GLN A 79 6.87 -13.63 -17.15
CA GLN A 79 7.82 -12.85 -17.91
C GLN A 79 9.05 -12.54 -17.05
N GLY A 80 10.17 -12.15 -17.68
CA GLY A 80 11.38 -11.73 -16.97
C GLY A 80 12.48 -12.78 -16.98
N PHE A 81 13.37 -12.74 -16.02
CA PHE A 81 14.48 -13.67 -15.89
C PHE A 81 14.74 -14.04 -14.42
N HIS A 82 15.47 -15.12 -14.21
CA HIS A 82 16.01 -15.56 -12.92
C HIS A 82 17.26 -16.41 -13.16
N ASP A 83 18.17 -16.37 -12.21
CA ASP A 83 19.26 -17.34 -12.18
C ASP A 83 18.72 -18.72 -11.80
N LEU A 84 19.24 -19.76 -12.38
CA LEU A 84 18.76 -21.14 -12.17
C LEU A 84 18.72 -21.56 -10.70
N LYS A 85 19.57 -20.99 -9.86
CA LYS A 85 19.56 -21.18 -8.39
C LYS A 85 18.21 -20.80 -7.76
N PHE A 86 17.45 -19.87 -8.37
CA PHE A 86 16.19 -19.33 -7.84
C PHE A 86 14.95 -19.88 -8.56
N GLU A 87 15.04 -21.05 -9.20
CA GLU A 87 13.88 -21.69 -9.86
C GLU A 87 12.73 -21.94 -8.86
N THR A 88 13.02 -22.35 -7.60
CA THR A 88 12.01 -22.52 -6.56
C THR A 88 11.24 -21.22 -6.26
N VAL A 89 11.92 -20.07 -6.31
CA VAL A 89 11.28 -18.75 -6.14
C VAL A 89 10.39 -18.43 -7.33
N ARG A 90 10.85 -18.72 -8.56
CA ARG A 90 10.05 -18.55 -9.77
C ARG A 90 8.78 -19.41 -9.74
N GLU A 91 8.91 -20.67 -9.32
CA GLU A 91 7.76 -21.57 -9.16
C GLU A 91 6.79 -21.04 -8.10
N ALA A 92 7.28 -20.60 -6.93
CA ALA A 92 6.48 -19.98 -5.89
C ALA A 92 5.74 -18.72 -6.38
N PHE A 93 6.38 -17.91 -7.24
CA PHE A 93 5.76 -16.75 -7.87
C PHE A 93 4.66 -17.17 -8.87
N ALA A 94 4.92 -18.18 -9.71
CA ALA A 94 3.93 -18.71 -10.63
C ALA A 94 2.70 -19.27 -9.91
N ASP A 95 2.90 -19.92 -8.78
CA ASP A 95 1.84 -20.49 -7.95
C ASP A 95 0.88 -19.45 -7.35
N LEU A 96 1.26 -18.17 -7.26
CA LEU A 96 0.35 -17.11 -6.81
C LEU A 96 -0.85 -17.00 -7.73
N PHE A 97 -0.65 -17.21 -9.03
CA PHE A 97 -1.68 -17.11 -10.06
C PHE A 97 -2.61 -18.34 -10.15
N ASN A 98 -2.43 -19.34 -9.29
CA ASN A 98 -3.43 -20.39 -9.06
C ASN A 98 -4.65 -19.86 -8.29
N ASP A 99 -4.51 -18.73 -7.56
CA ASP A 99 -5.65 -18.02 -7.01
C ASP A 99 -6.28 -17.13 -8.12
N PRO A 100 -7.54 -17.35 -8.52
CA PRO A 100 -8.19 -16.56 -9.55
C PRO A 100 -8.39 -15.09 -9.17
N GLN A 101 -8.14 -14.70 -7.92
CA GLN A 101 -8.18 -13.32 -7.46
C GLN A 101 -6.83 -12.60 -7.64
N GLU A 102 -5.73 -13.35 -7.84
CA GLU A 102 -4.45 -12.72 -8.19
C GLU A 102 -4.48 -12.24 -9.64
N ARG A 103 -4.43 -10.93 -9.83
CA ARG A 103 -4.57 -10.30 -11.15
C ARG A 103 -3.23 -10.08 -11.80
N GLY A 104 -2.32 -9.41 -11.09
CA GLY A 104 -1.01 -9.09 -11.58
C GLY A 104 -0.04 -8.78 -10.45
N ALA A 105 1.20 -9.16 -10.66
CA ALA A 105 2.28 -8.98 -9.70
C ALA A 105 3.64 -8.88 -10.38
N ALA A 106 4.61 -8.32 -9.64
CA ALA A 106 6.02 -8.37 -10.01
C ALA A 106 6.89 -8.62 -8.77
N LEU A 107 8.03 -9.30 -8.99
CA LEU A 107 9.01 -9.66 -7.98
C LEU A 107 10.41 -9.34 -8.49
N CYS A 108 11.21 -8.62 -7.70
CA CYS A 108 12.62 -8.38 -7.99
C CYS A 108 13.46 -8.69 -6.75
N ILE A 109 14.56 -9.40 -6.94
CA ILE A 109 15.52 -9.75 -5.88
C ILE A 109 16.90 -9.36 -6.35
N GLN A 110 17.63 -8.64 -5.49
CA GLN A 110 19.04 -8.32 -5.66
C GLN A 110 19.85 -8.92 -4.50
N ILE A 111 21.04 -9.41 -4.81
CA ILE A 111 21.98 -9.96 -3.82
C ILE A 111 23.36 -9.38 -4.12
N GLY A 112 24.00 -8.74 -3.14
CA GLY A 112 25.29 -8.08 -3.33
C GLY A 112 25.27 -7.03 -4.47
N GLY A 113 24.14 -6.29 -4.60
CA GLY A 113 23.95 -5.28 -5.66
C GLY A 113 23.51 -5.84 -7.02
N GLU A 114 23.60 -7.16 -7.26
CA GLU A 114 23.27 -7.78 -8.54
C GLU A 114 21.83 -8.29 -8.58
N THR A 115 21.09 -8.02 -9.66
CA THR A 115 19.74 -8.55 -9.85
C THR A 115 19.79 -10.02 -10.23
N VAL A 116 19.36 -10.90 -9.33
CA VAL A 116 19.34 -12.36 -9.52
C VAL A 116 17.99 -12.88 -10.00
N LEU A 117 16.93 -12.09 -9.82
CA LEU A 117 15.58 -12.43 -10.26
C LEU A 117 14.77 -11.15 -10.50
N ASP A 118 14.06 -11.12 -11.64
CA ASP A 118 13.15 -10.05 -12.03
C ASP A 118 12.00 -10.64 -12.85
N LEU A 119 10.82 -10.78 -12.21
CA LEU A 119 9.67 -11.46 -12.77
C LEU A 119 8.43 -10.58 -12.71
N TRP A 120 7.55 -10.71 -13.70
CA TRP A 120 6.21 -10.13 -13.68
C TRP A 120 5.23 -11.01 -14.44
N ALA A 121 3.95 -10.90 -14.08
CA ALA A 121 2.90 -11.69 -14.72
C ALA A 121 1.50 -11.11 -14.45
N GLY A 122 0.51 -11.62 -15.17
CA GLY A 122 -0.90 -11.29 -14.99
C GLY A 122 -1.31 -10.02 -15.71
N THR A 123 -2.29 -9.29 -15.17
CA THR A 123 -2.93 -8.15 -15.81
C THR A 123 -2.91 -6.89 -14.95
N ALA A 124 -2.78 -5.73 -15.60
CA ALA A 124 -2.68 -4.44 -14.94
C ALA A 124 -4.03 -3.75 -14.77
N ASP A 125 -5.03 -4.05 -15.59
CA ASP A 125 -6.34 -3.39 -15.59
C ASP A 125 -7.40 -4.14 -14.77
N LYS A 126 -8.58 -3.49 -14.62
CA LYS A 126 -9.71 -4.08 -13.86
C LYS A 126 -10.43 -5.19 -14.63
N ASP A 127 -10.34 -5.17 -15.95
CA ASP A 127 -11.11 -6.05 -16.84
C ASP A 127 -10.32 -7.32 -17.22
N GLY A 128 -9.00 -7.34 -16.91
CA GLY A 128 -8.11 -8.47 -17.21
C GLY A 128 -7.67 -8.55 -18.66
N GLU A 129 -7.74 -7.42 -19.39
CA GLU A 129 -7.46 -7.34 -20.83
C GLU A 129 -6.04 -6.83 -21.10
N GLN A 130 -5.49 -5.96 -20.23
CA GLN A 130 -4.17 -5.40 -20.40
C GLN A 130 -3.14 -6.20 -19.60
N PRO A 131 -2.13 -6.79 -20.24
CA PRO A 131 -1.09 -7.54 -19.55
C PRO A 131 -0.27 -6.62 -18.65
N TRP A 132 0.28 -7.20 -17.59
CA TRP A 132 1.33 -6.55 -16.80
C TRP A 132 2.62 -6.48 -17.64
N HIS A 133 3.14 -5.28 -17.83
CA HIS A 133 4.36 -5.03 -18.59
C HIS A 133 5.57 -4.76 -17.68
N THR A 134 6.75 -4.77 -18.29
CA THR A 134 8.01 -4.49 -17.59
C THR A 134 8.05 -3.12 -16.92
N ASP A 135 7.34 -2.12 -17.48
CA ASP A 135 7.24 -0.74 -17.01
C ASP A 135 5.95 -0.45 -16.22
N THR A 136 5.13 -1.48 -15.94
CA THR A 136 3.95 -1.30 -15.11
C THR A 136 4.34 -0.87 -13.71
N ILE A 137 3.71 0.20 -13.22
CA ILE A 137 3.83 0.68 -11.85
C ILE A 137 2.52 0.51 -11.11
N VAL A 138 2.58 0.45 -9.79
CA VAL A 138 1.40 0.29 -8.95
C VAL A 138 1.52 1.16 -7.71
N ASN A 139 0.37 1.52 -7.09
CA ASN A 139 0.39 2.20 -5.80
C ASN A 139 0.96 1.29 -4.72
N LEU A 140 2.06 1.70 -4.10
CA LEU A 140 2.85 0.89 -3.16
C LEU A 140 2.42 1.05 -1.70
N PHE A 141 1.45 1.92 -1.43
CA PHE A 141 1.00 2.21 -0.07
C PHE A 141 2.16 2.52 0.88
N SER A 142 2.22 1.85 2.02
CA SER A 142 3.19 2.16 3.06
C SER A 142 4.65 1.81 2.75
N CYS A 143 4.92 1.06 1.66
CA CYS A 143 6.29 0.96 1.13
C CYS A 143 6.85 2.34 0.71
N THR A 144 6.02 3.38 0.66
CA THR A 144 6.44 4.77 0.44
C THR A 144 7.21 5.36 1.62
N LYS A 145 6.90 4.95 2.86
CA LYS A 145 7.46 5.56 4.08
C LYS A 145 8.98 5.50 4.18
N PRO A 146 9.64 4.39 3.87
CA PRO A 146 11.11 4.34 3.88
C PRO A 146 11.77 5.35 2.94
N PHE A 147 11.23 5.57 1.74
CA PHE A 147 11.74 6.59 0.82
C PHE A 147 11.65 7.99 1.43
N THR A 148 10.55 8.29 2.10
CA THR A 148 10.34 9.56 2.81
C THR A 148 11.28 9.70 3.99
N ALA A 149 11.46 8.64 4.78
CA ALA A 149 12.39 8.62 5.91
C ALA A 149 13.84 8.86 5.45
N VAL A 150 14.28 8.12 4.45
CA VAL A 150 15.65 8.25 3.89
C VAL A 150 15.88 9.65 3.36
N THR A 151 14.91 10.24 2.65
CA THR A 151 15.01 11.64 2.18
C THR A 151 15.16 12.62 3.37
N ALA A 152 14.45 12.41 4.48
CA ALA A 152 14.61 13.24 5.67
C ALA A 152 15.97 13.01 6.35
N LEU A 153 16.45 11.76 6.40
CA LEU A 153 17.76 11.41 6.97
C LEU A 153 18.93 11.97 6.15
N GLN A 154 18.82 11.99 4.82
CA GLN A 154 19.80 12.69 3.96
C GLN A 154 19.88 14.20 4.29
N LEU A 155 18.75 14.82 4.62
CA LEU A 155 18.74 16.23 5.07
C LEU A 155 19.35 16.38 6.47
N VAL A 156 19.31 15.34 7.29
CA VAL A 156 20.05 15.31 8.57
C VAL A 156 21.55 15.21 8.32
N GLU A 157 22.01 14.33 7.43
CA GLU A 157 23.42 14.24 7.04
C GLU A 157 23.99 15.54 6.47
N GLU A 158 23.16 16.29 5.75
CA GLU A 158 23.50 17.62 5.23
C GLU A 158 23.45 18.72 6.30
N GLY A 159 23.08 18.43 7.54
CA GLY A 159 22.91 19.41 8.62
C GLY A 159 21.74 20.37 8.44
N LYS A 160 20.80 20.08 7.52
CA LYS A 160 19.59 20.88 7.30
C LYS A 160 18.48 20.54 8.28
N LEU A 161 18.48 19.31 8.79
CA LEU A 161 17.62 18.83 9.87
C LEU A 161 18.50 18.20 10.98
N GLU A 162 17.96 18.05 12.16
CA GLU A 162 18.57 17.34 13.27
C GLU A 162 17.56 16.36 13.85
N LEU A 163 17.95 15.10 14.09
CA LEU A 163 17.06 14.06 14.58
C LEU A 163 16.41 14.39 15.94
N ASP A 164 17.17 15.02 16.81
CA ASP A 164 16.78 15.28 18.20
C ASP A 164 16.45 16.74 18.50
N ALA A 165 16.53 17.63 17.46
CA ALA A 165 16.03 18.97 17.60
C ALA A 165 14.48 19.00 17.56
N PRO A 166 13.84 19.92 18.29
CA PRO A 166 12.41 20.11 18.22
C PRO A 166 11.95 20.43 16.77
N VAL A 167 10.90 19.75 16.31
CA VAL A 167 10.25 20.02 15.04
C VAL A 167 9.87 21.51 14.90
N ALA A 168 9.45 22.11 16.01
CA ALA A 168 9.10 23.53 16.09
C ALA A 168 10.22 24.49 15.65
N ARG A 169 11.48 24.04 15.66
CA ARG A 169 12.61 24.84 15.13
C ARG A 169 12.48 25.07 13.61
N TYR A 170 11.95 24.11 12.89
CA TYR A 170 11.78 24.14 11.44
C TYR A 170 10.34 24.50 11.04
N TRP A 171 9.40 24.17 11.93
CA TRP A 171 7.98 24.37 11.75
C TRP A 171 7.37 24.99 13.03
N PRO A 172 7.48 26.36 13.19
CA PRO A 172 7.11 27.03 14.43
C PRO A 172 5.65 26.79 14.86
N GLU A 173 4.73 26.71 13.91
CA GLU A 173 3.30 26.49 14.18
C GLU A 173 3.04 25.11 14.82
N PHE A 174 3.95 24.18 14.64
CA PHE A 174 3.86 22.84 15.22
C PHE A 174 4.02 22.82 16.75
N ALA A 175 4.60 23.87 17.36
CA ALA A 175 4.77 23.97 18.81
C ALA A 175 3.44 23.95 19.58
N ALA A 176 2.30 24.25 18.93
CA ALA A 176 1.00 24.31 19.57
C ALA A 176 0.60 22.98 20.26
N ALA A 177 -0.28 23.11 21.28
CA ALA A 177 -0.93 21.97 21.94
C ALA A 177 0.04 20.97 22.61
N GLY A 178 1.16 21.45 23.17
CA GLY A 178 2.11 20.64 23.95
C GLY A 178 3.10 19.85 23.09
N LYS A 179 3.40 20.34 21.89
CA LYS A 179 4.33 19.70 20.94
C LYS A 179 5.69 20.42 20.82
N GLU A 180 6.01 21.32 21.73
CA GLU A 180 7.20 22.16 21.68
C GLU A 180 8.52 21.36 21.62
N THR A 181 8.52 20.17 22.22
CA THR A 181 9.69 19.30 22.33
C THR A 181 9.67 18.08 21.42
N VAL A 182 8.62 17.90 20.61
CA VAL A 182 8.54 16.76 19.69
C VAL A 182 9.66 16.85 18.66
N THR A 183 10.37 15.73 18.46
CA THR A 183 11.55 15.65 17.59
C THR A 183 11.26 14.94 16.27
N LEU A 184 12.12 15.12 15.25
CA LEU A 184 12.05 14.34 14.00
C LEU A 184 12.18 12.84 14.27
N ARG A 185 13.05 12.42 15.21
CA ARG A 185 13.18 11.02 15.66
C ARG A 185 11.84 10.45 16.10
N GLN A 186 11.07 11.19 16.90
CA GLN A 186 9.76 10.76 17.37
C GLN A 186 8.71 10.67 16.24
N LEU A 187 8.78 11.57 15.25
CA LEU A 187 7.93 11.46 14.05
C LEU A 187 8.26 10.20 13.24
N LEU A 188 9.53 9.99 12.92
CA LEU A 188 10.01 8.87 12.11
C LEU A 188 9.73 7.51 12.76
N SER A 189 9.75 7.43 14.11
CA SER A 189 9.51 6.20 14.88
C SER A 189 8.08 6.06 15.41
N HIS A 190 7.12 6.85 14.92
CA HIS A 190 5.70 6.81 15.30
C HIS A 190 5.41 7.10 16.78
N ARG A 191 6.30 7.84 17.47
CA ARG A 191 6.22 8.15 18.90
C ARG A 191 5.68 9.55 19.22
N ALA A 192 5.36 10.35 18.21
CA ALA A 192 4.93 11.73 18.38
C ALA A 192 3.48 11.89 18.90
N GLY A 193 2.69 10.82 18.96
CA GLY A 193 1.30 10.90 19.42
C GLY A 193 0.32 11.50 18.40
N LEU A 194 0.66 11.51 17.11
CA LEU A 194 -0.12 12.17 16.05
C LEU A 194 -0.58 11.20 14.93
N PRO A 195 -1.15 10.03 15.24
CA PRO A 195 -1.57 9.09 14.19
C PRO A 195 -2.86 9.52 13.48
N ALA A 196 -3.65 10.43 14.06
CA ALA A 196 -4.95 10.85 13.56
C ALA A 196 -5.33 12.27 14.03
N LEU A 197 -6.25 12.90 13.31
CA LEU A 197 -6.91 14.15 13.71
C LEU A 197 -8.21 13.84 14.47
N ARG A 198 -8.48 14.58 15.56
CA ARG A 198 -9.73 14.48 16.32
C ARG A 198 -10.89 15.15 15.59
N GLU A 199 -10.64 16.26 14.96
CA GLU A 199 -11.63 16.93 14.12
C GLU A 199 -11.81 16.18 12.80
N LEU A 200 -13.07 16.02 12.37
CA LEU A 200 -13.38 15.41 11.09
C LEU A 200 -13.09 16.39 9.96
N MET A 201 -12.17 16.00 9.11
CA MET A 201 -11.79 16.78 7.93
C MET A 201 -12.78 16.52 6.78
N PRO A 202 -13.06 17.53 5.94
CA PRO A 202 -13.80 17.31 4.71
C PRO A 202 -12.99 16.42 3.74
N ALA A 203 -13.68 15.75 2.82
CA ALA A 203 -13.03 14.80 1.89
C ALA A 203 -11.96 15.47 1.01
N GLU A 204 -12.18 16.73 0.65
CA GLU A 204 -11.31 17.55 -0.18
C GLU A 204 -9.98 17.85 0.51
N ALA A 205 -9.97 17.91 1.85
CA ALA A 205 -8.75 18.16 2.64
C ALA A 205 -7.64 17.14 2.34
N LEU A 206 -8.01 15.92 1.93
CA LEU A 206 -7.05 14.90 1.51
C LEU A 206 -6.09 15.40 0.43
N TYR A 207 -6.59 16.24 -0.48
CA TYR A 207 -5.85 16.76 -1.64
C TYR A 207 -5.24 18.14 -1.42
N GLU A 208 -5.46 18.73 -0.24
CA GLU A 208 -5.01 20.09 0.11
C GLU A 208 -3.91 20.04 1.17
N TRP A 209 -2.64 20.06 0.71
CA TRP A 209 -1.48 19.93 1.58
C TRP A 209 -1.52 20.88 2.78
N GLN A 210 -1.76 22.18 2.55
CA GLN A 210 -1.71 23.19 3.61
C GLN A 210 -2.82 23.03 4.64
N THR A 211 -4.01 22.59 4.20
CA THR A 211 -5.14 22.32 5.09
C THR A 211 -4.78 21.21 6.09
N MET A 212 -4.20 20.11 5.63
CA MET A 212 -3.78 18.99 6.49
C MET A 212 -2.60 19.37 7.39
N VAL A 213 -1.61 20.10 6.86
CA VAL A 213 -0.46 20.58 7.63
C VAL A 213 -0.91 21.51 8.76
N ASN A 214 -1.81 22.45 8.48
CA ASN A 214 -2.35 23.37 9.51
C ASN A 214 -3.14 22.61 10.59
N ALA A 215 -3.98 21.64 10.19
CA ALA A 215 -4.73 20.81 11.11
C ALA A 215 -3.81 20.00 12.04
N LEU A 216 -2.74 19.39 11.49
CA LEU A 216 -1.75 18.64 12.27
C LEU A 216 -0.90 19.53 13.16
N ALA A 217 -0.58 20.75 12.74
CA ALA A 217 0.08 21.73 13.59
C ALA A 217 -0.76 22.13 14.82
N ALA A 218 -2.08 22.21 14.66
CA ALA A 218 -3.02 22.54 15.74
C ALA A 218 -3.40 21.34 16.61
N GLU A 219 -3.29 20.09 16.09
CA GLU A 219 -3.72 18.87 16.76
C GLU A 219 -2.94 18.62 18.06
N ALA A 220 -3.63 18.24 19.13
CA ALA A 220 -3.00 17.78 20.37
C ALA A 220 -2.57 16.30 20.24
N PRO A 221 -1.41 15.90 20.79
CA PRO A 221 -1.03 14.49 20.82
C PRO A 221 -2.09 13.61 21.49
N TRP A 222 -2.28 12.40 20.99
CA TRP A 222 -3.18 11.39 21.58
C TRP A 222 -2.60 10.74 22.84
N TRP A 223 -1.29 10.83 23.01
CA TRP A 223 -0.54 10.44 24.22
C TRP A 223 0.68 11.33 24.32
N THR A 224 1.31 11.38 25.51
CA THR A 224 2.55 12.13 25.72
C THR A 224 3.62 11.69 24.71
N PRO A 225 4.16 12.59 23.86
CA PRO A 225 5.19 12.24 22.91
C PRO A 225 6.38 11.52 23.57
N GLY A 226 6.76 10.37 23.02
CA GLY A 226 7.79 9.51 23.60
C GLY A 226 7.28 8.41 24.53
N GLU A 227 6.06 8.48 25.07
CA GLU A 227 5.47 7.47 25.95
C GLU A 227 4.66 6.42 25.14
N GLY A 228 5.35 5.54 24.43
CA GLY A 228 4.75 4.55 23.54
C GLY A 228 4.70 5.01 22.10
N HIS A 229 4.07 4.20 21.25
CA HIS A 229 3.96 4.48 19.81
C HIS A 229 2.59 4.05 19.27
N GLY A 230 2.28 4.56 18.10
CA GLY A 230 1.10 4.19 17.32
C GLY A 230 1.28 4.66 15.88
N TYR A 231 1.11 3.73 14.98
CA TYR A 231 1.38 3.90 13.56
C TYR A 231 0.65 5.09 12.94
N ALA A 232 1.37 6.08 12.50
CA ALA A 232 0.85 7.23 11.78
C ALA A 232 0.62 6.82 10.30
N ALA A 233 -0.49 6.14 10.04
CA ALA A 233 -0.75 5.48 8.76
C ALA A 233 -0.67 6.45 7.59
N ILE A 234 -1.31 7.61 7.70
CA ILE A 234 -1.40 8.64 6.67
C ILE A 234 -0.77 9.96 7.13
N THR A 235 -0.97 10.34 8.39
CA THR A 235 -0.46 11.61 8.93
C THR A 235 1.06 11.73 8.85
N TYR A 236 1.79 10.60 8.87
CA TYR A 236 3.23 10.53 8.64
C TYR A 236 3.67 11.30 7.39
N GLY A 237 2.92 11.18 6.29
CA GLY A 237 3.27 11.84 5.03
C GLY A 237 3.30 13.36 5.14
N TRP A 238 2.29 13.96 5.77
CA TRP A 238 2.27 15.40 5.98
C TRP A 238 3.26 15.84 7.06
N LEU A 239 3.40 15.08 8.15
CA LEU A 239 4.30 15.42 9.25
C LEU A 239 5.77 15.44 8.81
N VAL A 240 6.26 14.34 8.22
CA VAL A 240 7.65 14.24 7.76
C VAL A 240 7.85 15.02 6.45
N GLY A 241 6.88 14.94 5.55
CA GLY A 241 6.94 15.65 4.27
C GLY A 241 6.99 17.16 4.42
N GLU A 242 6.32 17.75 5.42
CA GLU A 242 6.40 19.19 5.68
C GLU A 242 7.79 19.60 6.16
N LEU A 243 8.45 18.78 6.98
CA LEU A 243 9.84 19.02 7.38
C LEU A 243 10.79 18.94 6.19
N ILE A 244 10.61 17.94 5.33
CA ILE A 244 11.38 17.84 4.07
C ILE A 244 11.18 19.10 3.24
N ARG A 245 9.93 19.53 3.02
CA ARG A 245 9.58 20.70 2.23
C ARG A 245 10.23 21.97 2.77
N ARG A 246 10.22 22.16 4.08
CA ARG A 246 10.82 23.35 4.74
C ARG A 246 12.35 23.33 4.68
N ALA A 247 12.97 22.16 4.85
CA ALA A 247 14.44 22.04 4.86
C ALA A 247 15.06 22.02 3.46
N ASP A 248 14.35 21.46 2.47
CA ASP A 248 14.86 21.28 1.10
C ASP A 248 14.39 22.37 0.11
N GLY A 249 13.27 23.06 0.41
CA GLY A 249 12.68 24.10 -0.43
C GLY A 249 11.90 23.55 -1.64
N ARG A 250 11.86 22.22 -1.84
CA ARG A 250 11.07 21.52 -2.86
C ARG A 250 9.85 20.87 -2.20
N SER A 251 8.87 20.45 -2.99
CA SER A 251 7.81 19.59 -2.45
C SER A 251 8.38 18.26 -1.96
N ALA A 252 7.65 17.52 -1.13
CA ALA A 252 8.12 16.25 -0.59
C ALA A 252 8.38 15.22 -1.72
N GLY A 253 7.47 15.13 -2.71
CA GLY A 253 7.65 14.24 -3.85
C GLY A 253 8.84 14.62 -4.73
N GLN A 254 9.05 15.92 -4.99
CA GLN A 254 10.21 16.40 -5.72
C GLN A 254 11.53 16.12 -4.98
N SER A 255 11.53 16.24 -3.66
CA SER A 255 12.71 15.92 -2.83
C SER A 255 13.03 14.43 -2.86
N ILE A 256 12.03 13.56 -2.70
CA ILE A 256 12.17 12.10 -2.79
C ILE A 256 12.70 11.71 -4.18
N MET A 257 12.11 12.26 -5.25
CA MET A 257 12.59 12.00 -6.61
C MET A 257 14.06 12.41 -6.79
N ALA A 258 14.41 13.62 -6.38
CA ALA A 258 15.75 14.17 -6.64
C ALA A 258 16.85 13.54 -5.79
N ARG A 259 16.53 13.15 -4.56
CA ARG A 259 17.50 12.68 -3.56
C ARG A 259 17.60 11.17 -3.47
N THR A 260 16.47 10.48 -3.68
CA THR A 260 16.38 9.04 -3.43
C THR A 260 16.15 8.25 -4.72
N ALA A 261 15.15 8.61 -5.54
CA ALA A 261 14.80 7.80 -6.70
C ALA A 261 15.76 8.02 -7.89
N ARG A 262 15.98 9.28 -8.29
CA ARG A 262 16.79 9.59 -9.47
C ARG A 262 18.27 9.16 -9.37
N PRO A 263 18.97 9.30 -8.23
CA PRO A 263 20.37 8.87 -8.14
C PRO A 263 20.58 7.39 -8.43
N LEU A 264 19.58 6.55 -8.14
CA LEU A 264 19.61 5.10 -8.36
C LEU A 264 18.83 4.69 -9.62
N GLY A 265 18.30 5.63 -10.42
CA GLY A 265 17.50 5.32 -11.59
C GLY A 265 16.19 4.57 -11.28
N LEU A 266 15.62 4.76 -10.09
CA LEU A 266 14.40 4.06 -9.66
C LEU A 266 13.16 4.68 -10.30
N ASP A 267 12.30 3.82 -10.81
CA ASP A 267 10.97 4.18 -11.30
C ASP A 267 9.99 4.27 -10.12
N PHE A 268 10.11 5.35 -9.37
CA PHE A 268 9.33 5.60 -8.14
C PHE A 268 8.92 7.07 -8.05
N HIS A 269 7.63 7.31 -7.83
CA HIS A 269 7.01 8.63 -7.87
C HIS A 269 6.09 8.86 -6.67
N VAL A 270 6.16 10.03 -6.05
CA VAL A 270 5.15 10.58 -5.13
C VAL A 270 4.63 11.86 -5.76
N GLY A 271 3.34 11.86 -6.15
CA GLY A 271 2.81 12.86 -7.07
C GLY A 271 3.16 12.49 -8.52
N LEU A 272 2.32 11.65 -9.13
CA LEU A 272 2.56 11.10 -10.46
C LEU A 272 2.04 12.07 -11.53
N ALA A 273 2.83 12.28 -12.59
CA ALA A 273 2.42 13.05 -13.76
C ALA A 273 1.35 12.29 -14.58
N ASP A 274 0.46 13.03 -15.24
CA ASP A 274 -0.67 12.43 -15.98
C ASP A 274 -0.21 11.54 -17.13
N GLU A 275 0.94 11.86 -17.72
CA GLU A 275 1.57 11.11 -18.80
C GLU A 275 1.95 9.68 -18.40
N GLU A 276 2.06 9.41 -17.10
CA GLU A 276 2.41 8.10 -16.55
C GLU A 276 1.18 7.23 -16.22
N PHE A 277 -0.03 7.79 -16.29
CA PHE A 277 -1.25 7.09 -15.84
C PHE A 277 -1.58 5.85 -16.66
N TYR A 278 -1.14 5.78 -17.92
CA TYR A 278 -1.40 4.65 -18.82
C TYR A 278 -0.79 3.33 -18.34
N ARG A 279 0.31 3.40 -17.57
CA ARG A 279 1.03 2.22 -17.06
C ARG A 279 0.77 1.92 -15.59
N VAL A 280 -0.18 2.64 -14.96
CA VAL A 280 -0.52 2.41 -13.54
C VAL A 280 -1.51 1.26 -13.42
N ALA A 281 -1.11 0.19 -12.76
CA ALA A 281 -1.98 -0.95 -12.49
C ALA A 281 -3.18 -0.56 -11.61
N HIS A 282 -4.35 -1.04 -11.99
CA HIS A 282 -5.61 -0.82 -11.27
C HIS A 282 -5.67 -1.70 -10.02
N ILE A 283 -5.78 -1.09 -8.86
CA ILE A 283 -5.91 -1.79 -7.59
C ILE A 283 -7.29 -2.43 -7.45
N ALA A 284 -7.32 -3.72 -7.19
CA ALA A 284 -8.53 -4.48 -6.89
C ALA A 284 -8.44 -5.15 -5.52
N ARG A 285 -9.55 -5.19 -4.77
CA ARG A 285 -9.61 -5.88 -3.48
C ARG A 285 -9.98 -7.35 -3.67
N THR A 286 -9.27 -8.25 -2.99
CA THR A 286 -9.66 -9.66 -2.91
C THR A 286 -10.92 -9.82 -2.05
N LYS A 287 -11.73 -10.82 -2.36
CA LYS A 287 -13.03 -11.07 -1.70
C LYS A 287 -12.96 -12.34 -0.86
N GLY A 288 -13.75 -12.38 0.21
CA GLY A 288 -13.98 -13.61 0.99
C GLY A 288 -12.85 -13.99 1.97
N THR A 289 -11.74 -13.27 1.97
CA THR A 289 -10.64 -13.50 2.92
C THR A 289 -10.78 -12.55 4.10
N MET A 290 -10.67 -13.07 5.32
CA MET A 290 -10.86 -12.28 6.55
C MET A 290 -9.58 -11.67 7.11
N GLY A 291 -8.42 -11.97 6.52
CA GLY A 291 -7.12 -11.63 7.08
C GLY A 291 -6.77 -12.40 8.34
N ASP A 292 -5.68 -12.02 8.99
CA ASP A 292 -5.26 -12.58 10.27
C ASP A 292 -6.01 -11.95 11.47
N GLU A 293 -5.70 -12.42 12.68
CA GLU A 293 -6.35 -11.95 13.91
C GLU A 293 -6.16 -10.44 14.13
N SER A 294 -5.00 -9.89 13.80
CA SER A 294 -4.71 -8.46 13.95
C SER A 294 -5.53 -7.62 12.96
N ALA A 295 -5.64 -8.08 11.72
CA ALA A 295 -6.48 -7.44 10.70
C ALA A 295 -7.96 -7.47 11.10
N GLN A 296 -8.44 -8.59 11.61
CA GLN A 296 -9.82 -8.74 12.09
C GLN A 296 -10.10 -7.85 13.30
N ARG A 297 -9.14 -7.72 14.24
CA ARG A 297 -9.24 -6.84 15.41
C ARG A 297 -9.37 -5.39 14.99
N LEU A 298 -8.47 -4.92 14.12
CA LEU A 298 -8.51 -3.54 13.61
C LEU A 298 -9.82 -3.28 12.86
N LEU A 299 -10.24 -4.16 11.96
CA LEU A 299 -11.49 -4.04 11.22
C LEU A 299 -12.70 -3.95 12.17
N LYS A 300 -12.76 -4.81 13.20
CA LYS A 300 -13.82 -4.79 14.22
C LYS A 300 -13.86 -3.45 14.96
N THR A 301 -12.70 -2.91 15.32
CA THR A 301 -12.61 -1.58 15.96
C THR A 301 -13.11 -0.50 15.00
N MET A 302 -12.69 -0.52 13.74
CA MET A 302 -13.14 0.46 12.74
C MET A 302 -14.66 0.42 12.52
N MET A 303 -15.29 -0.76 12.59
CA MET A 303 -16.74 -0.90 12.43
C MET A 303 -17.53 -0.47 13.68
N ASN A 304 -17.02 -0.76 14.87
CA ASN A 304 -17.75 -0.55 16.12
C ASN A 304 -17.43 0.77 16.81
N GLU A 305 -16.26 1.36 16.53
CA GLU A 305 -15.73 2.54 17.19
C GLU A 305 -15.31 3.61 16.17
N PRO A 306 -16.25 4.21 15.42
CA PRO A 306 -15.93 5.14 14.32
C PRO A 306 -15.20 6.40 14.77
N SER A 307 -15.29 6.79 16.03
CA SER A 307 -14.58 7.94 16.61
C SER A 307 -13.26 7.57 17.28
N SER A 308 -12.89 6.30 17.33
CA SER A 308 -11.61 5.88 17.91
C SER A 308 -10.42 6.42 17.10
N MET A 309 -9.29 6.57 17.77
CA MET A 309 -8.04 7.00 17.16
C MET A 309 -7.64 6.04 15.99
N SER A 310 -7.74 4.74 16.23
CA SER A 310 -7.42 3.73 15.21
C SER A 310 -8.28 3.88 13.96
N THR A 311 -9.60 4.08 14.12
CA THR A 311 -10.50 4.31 12.98
C THR A 311 -10.13 5.60 12.25
N ARG A 312 -9.95 6.71 12.97
CA ARG A 312 -9.62 8.02 12.38
C ARG A 312 -8.29 8.01 11.63
N ALA A 313 -7.32 7.24 12.09
CA ALA A 313 -6.02 7.11 11.43
C ALA A 313 -6.12 6.59 9.97
N PHE A 314 -7.20 5.85 9.65
CA PHE A 314 -7.42 5.28 8.32
C PHE A 314 -8.60 5.92 7.55
N THR A 315 -9.45 6.69 8.23
CA THR A 315 -10.71 7.20 7.63
C THR A 315 -10.85 8.71 7.69
N ASN A 316 -9.89 9.43 8.25
CA ASN A 316 -9.94 10.88 8.37
C ASN A 316 -8.69 11.55 7.77
N PRO A 317 -8.81 12.26 6.64
CA PRO A 317 -10.02 12.59 5.87
C PRO A 317 -10.73 11.37 5.29
N PRO A 318 -12.06 11.43 5.06
CA PRO A 318 -12.78 10.39 4.33
C PRO A 318 -12.20 10.26 2.90
N SER A 319 -12.48 9.17 2.22
CA SER A 319 -11.95 8.85 0.87
C SER A 319 -10.53 8.28 0.80
N ILE A 320 -9.71 8.33 1.86
CA ILE A 320 -8.38 7.70 1.87
C ILE A 320 -8.46 6.25 1.36
N MET A 321 -9.40 5.47 1.89
CA MET A 321 -9.53 4.04 1.57
C MET A 321 -10.12 3.75 0.17
N THR A 322 -10.71 4.74 -0.51
CA THR A 322 -11.48 4.56 -1.75
C THR A 322 -10.91 5.34 -2.94
N SER A 323 -9.81 6.06 -2.75
CA SER A 323 -9.29 6.99 -3.76
C SER A 323 -8.15 6.44 -4.61
N THR A 324 -7.56 5.29 -4.29
CA THR A 324 -6.31 4.79 -4.87
C THR A 324 -6.28 4.70 -6.41
N ASN A 325 -7.43 4.46 -7.04
CA ASN A 325 -7.53 4.41 -8.50
C ASN A 325 -7.92 5.75 -9.13
N LYS A 326 -8.16 6.80 -8.33
CA LYS A 326 -8.57 8.10 -8.85
C LYS A 326 -7.38 8.91 -9.36
N PRO A 327 -7.55 9.69 -10.45
CA PRO A 327 -6.50 10.59 -10.95
C PRO A 327 -5.99 11.57 -9.88
N GLU A 328 -6.89 12.10 -9.04
CA GLU A 328 -6.55 13.05 -7.98
C GLU A 328 -5.60 12.43 -6.94
N TRP A 329 -5.80 11.14 -6.61
CA TRP A 329 -4.89 10.40 -5.72
C TRP A 329 -3.51 10.23 -6.35
N ARG A 330 -3.44 9.94 -7.64
CA ARG A 330 -2.16 9.77 -8.34
C ARG A 330 -1.36 11.07 -8.39
N ARG A 331 -2.04 12.21 -8.61
CA ARG A 331 -1.41 13.55 -8.71
C ARG A 331 -0.97 14.12 -7.37
N MET A 332 -1.71 13.84 -6.29
CA MET A 332 -1.36 14.39 -4.97
C MET A 332 -0.05 13.82 -4.46
N GLU A 333 0.61 14.56 -3.60
CA GLU A 333 1.74 14.06 -2.82
C GLU A 333 1.28 13.56 -1.45
N GLN A 334 1.35 12.25 -1.22
CA GLN A 334 1.11 11.63 0.07
C GLN A 334 2.29 10.70 0.41
N PRO A 335 3.39 11.26 0.94
CA PRO A 335 4.64 10.51 1.11
C PRO A 335 4.60 9.46 2.23
N ALA A 336 3.40 9.04 2.67
CA ALA A 336 3.19 7.86 3.50
C ALA A 336 2.52 6.71 2.76
N ALA A 337 1.83 6.96 1.61
CA ALA A 337 0.88 5.98 1.08
C ALA A 337 0.68 5.98 -0.44
N ASN A 338 1.09 7.00 -1.18
CA ASN A 338 0.82 7.05 -2.61
C ASN A 338 2.05 7.01 -3.51
N GLY A 339 3.16 6.48 -3.02
CA GLY A 339 4.26 6.11 -3.90
C GLY A 339 3.77 5.15 -4.99
N HIS A 340 4.06 5.48 -6.24
CA HIS A 340 3.85 4.63 -7.40
C HIS A 340 5.19 4.14 -7.91
N GLY A 341 5.34 2.83 -8.08
CA GLY A 341 6.59 2.21 -8.50
C GLY A 341 6.40 0.73 -8.80
N ASN A 342 7.49 0.03 -9.02
CA ASN A 342 7.52 -1.39 -9.36
C ASN A 342 8.42 -2.19 -8.40
N ALA A 343 8.53 -3.50 -8.62
CA ALA A 343 9.34 -4.37 -7.77
C ALA A 343 10.84 -4.03 -7.82
N ARG A 344 11.34 -3.62 -9.00
CA ARG A 344 12.74 -3.18 -9.17
C ARG A 344 13.05 -1.92 -8.37
N SER A 345 12.10 -0.98 -8.32
CA SER A 345 12.27 0.24 -7.52
C SER A 345 12.40 -0.06 -6.04
N LEU A 346 11.62 -1.03 -5.54
CA LEU A 346 11.73 -1.45 -4.14
C LEU A 346 13.05 -2.17 -3.89
N ALA A 347 13.40 -3.19 -4.69
CA ALA A 347 14.66 -3.91 -4.53
C ALA A 347 15.87 -2.97 -4.69
N GLY A 348 15.89 -2.13 -5.72
CA GLY A 348 16.98 -1.18 -5.96
C GLY A 348 17.12 -0.11 -4.86
N PHE A 349 16.02 0.31 -4.24
CA PHE A 349 16.06 1.22 -3.07
C PHE A 349 16.76 0.56 -1.89
N TYR A 350 16.39 -0.68 -1.56
CA TYR A 350 16.99 -1.40 -0.44
C TYR A 350 18.43 -1.83 -0.73
N SER A 351 18.76 -2.20 -1.98
CA SER A 351 20.15 -2.43 -2.40
C SER A 351 20.99 -1.17 -2.24
N GLY A 352 20.48 -0.01 -2.70
CA GLY A 352 21.18 1.26 -2.56
C GLY A 352 21.38 1.71 -1.11
N LEU A 353 20.57 1.22 -0.15
CA LEU A 353 20.82 1.40 1.28
C LEU A 353 21.95 0.49 1.78
N LEU A 354 21.96 -0.79 1.36
CA LEU A 354 23.01 -1.73 1.75
C LEU A 354 24.39 -1.33 1.18
N ASP A 355 24.40 -0.78 -0.02
CA ASP A 355 25.61 -0.37 -0.76
C ASP A 355 26.12 1.03 -0.33
N GLY A 356 25.43 1.71 0.61
CA GLY A 356 25.82 3.04 1.08
C GLY A 356 25.60 4.17 0.08
N HIS A 357 24.80 3.96 -0.98
CA HIS A 357 24.52 4.98 -1.99
C HIS A 357 23.51 6.04 -1.53
N LEU A 358 22.69 5.74 -0.52
CA LEU A 358 21.62 6.60 -0.06
C LEU A 358 21.89 7.24 1.30
N LEU A 359 22.54 6.52 2.20
CA LEU A 359 22.89 6.97 3.55
C LEU A 359 24.29 6.50 3.91
N GLU A 360 25.00 7.29 4.70
CA GLU A 360 26.25 6.86 5.35
C GLU A 360 25.98 5.74 6.36
N ALA A 361 26.97 4.91 6.62
CA ALA A 361 26.83 3.73 7.49
C ALA A 361 26.28 4.05 8.89
N GLU A 362 26.68 5.17 9.51
CA GLU A 362 26.19 5.61 10.81
C GLU A 362 24.68 5.96 10.75
N MET A 363 24.25 6.60 9.68
CA MET A 363 22.84 6.96 9.50
C MET A 363 21.99 5.74 9.18
N LEU A 364 22.49 4.78 8.40
CA LEU A 364 21.85 3.49 8.18
C LEU A 364 21.68 2.72 9.51
N GLU A 365 22.68 2.76 10.40
CA GLU A 365 22.54 2.21 11.77
C GLU A 365 21.42 2.92 12.55
N GLN A 366 21.31 4.26 12.46
CA GLN A 366 20.21 4.99 13.09
C GLN A 366 18.86 4.58 12.51
N LEU A 367 18.75 4.41 11.18
CA LEU A 367 17.52 3.99 10.51
C LEU A 367 17.08 2.61 11.00
N THR A 368 17.99 1.65 11.14
CA THR A 368 17.72 0.25 11.47
C THR A 368 17.76 -0.08 12.97
N ARG A 369 18.19 0.85 13.82
CA ARG A 369 18.13 0.70 15.27
C ARG A 369 16.68 0.67 15.73
N GLU A 370 16.39 -0.13 16.79
CA GLU A 370 15.08 -0.13 17.44
C GLU A 370 14.80 1.20 18.14
N HIS A 371 13.72 1.87 17.73
CA HIS A 371 13.23 3.11 18.34
C HIS A 371 11.85 2.93 18.97
N SER A 372 11.06 1.98 18.49
CA SER A 372 9.74 1.64 19.02
C SER A 372 9.52 0.14 18.98
N VAL A 373 9.03 -0.41 20.08
CA VAL A 373 8.66 -1.83 20.20
C VAL A 373 7.52 -1.98 21.20
N GLY A 374 6.63 -2.92 20.94
CA GLY A 374 5.50 -3.25 21.80
C GLY A 374 4.16 -3.08 21.11
N GLU A 375 3.10 -2.92 21.92
CA GLU A 375 1.75 -2.76 21.41
C GLU A 375 1.57 -1.41 20.72
N ASP A 376 1.22 -1.46 19.44
CA ASP A 376 0.92 -0.29 18.63
C ASP A 376 -0.52 0.20 18.89
N LYS A 377 -0.63 1.43 19.39
CA LYS A 377 -1.91 2.04 19.79
C LYS A 377 -2.86 2.28 18.62
N THR A 378 -2.36 2.26 17.38
CA THR A 378 -3.15 2.47 16.15
C THR A 378 -3.50 1.16 15.47
N LEU A 379 -2.51 0.27 15.28
CA LEU A 379 -2.69 -1.03 14.61
C LEU A 379 -3.27 -2.11 15.52
N LEU A 380 -3.25 -1.89 16.83
CA LEU A 380 -3.77 -2.80 17.86
C LEU A 380 -3.10 -4.19 17.81
N THR A 381 -1.82 -4.20 17.47
CA THR A 381 -0.96 -5.38 17.42
C THR A 381 0.47 -5.03 17.81
N GLN A 382 1.32 -6.03 18.01
CA GLN A 382 2.73 -5.79 18.31
C GLN A 382 3.44 -5.29 17.04
N THR A 383 4.22 -4.21 17.18
CA THR A 383 5.07 -3.68 16.11
C THR A 383 6.43 -3.29 16.63
N ARG A 384 7.41 -3.21 15.72
CA ARG A 384 8.78 -2.83 15.98
C ARG A 384 9.30 -1.94 14.86
N PHE A 385 9.72 -0.72 15.20
CA PHE A 385 10.14 0.27 14.21
C PHE A 385 11.55 0.79 14.45
N GLY A 386 12.26 1.02 13.35
CA GLY A 386 13.37 1.93 13.24
C GLY A 386 12.90 3.36 12.92
N LEU A 387 13.68 4.11 12.13
CA LEU A 387 13.29 5.44 11.65
C LEU A 387 12.58 5.32 10.28
N GLY A 388 11.26 5.12 10.31
CA GLY A 388 10.43 5.04 9.09
C GLY A 388 10.45 3.69 8.38
N CYS A 389 11.05 2.67 8.98
CA CYS A 389 10.96 1.28 8.55
C CYS A 389 10.47 0.38 9.70
N MET A 390 9.89 -0.74 9.37
CA MET A 390 9.64 -1.84 10.31
C MET A 390 10.91 -2.68 10.42
N LEU A 391 11.11 -3.26 11.60
CA LEU A 391 12.19 -4.20 11.92
C LEU A 391 11.61 -5.60 12.08
N ASP A 392 12.41 -6.62 11.80
CA ASP A 392 11.98 -8.02 11.89
C ASP A 392 11.47 -8.41 13.28
N GLN A 393 10.37 -9.17 13.34
CA GLN A 393 9.72 -9.63 14.56
C GLN A 393 9.36 -11.12 14.46
N PRO A 394 10.31 -12.03 14.62
CA PRO A 394 10.10 -13.46 14.37
C PRO A 394 9.11 -14.11 15.35
N THR A 395 8.86 -13.49 16.51
CA THR A 395 7.93 -14.03 17.53
C THR A 395 6.49 -13.52 17.38
N VAL A 396 6.23 -12.58 16.45
CA VAL A 396 4.92 -12.00 16.21
C VAL A 396 4.36 -12.58 14.90
N PRO A 397 3.18 -13.18 14.91
CA PRO A 397 2.58 -13.73 13.69
C PRO A 397 2.50 -12.68 12.57
N ASN A 398 2.90 -13.04 11.36
CA ASN A 398 2.88 -12.19 10.17
C ASN A 398 3.66 -10.87 10.32
N ALA A 399 4.68 -10.82 11.17
CA ALA A 399 5.52 -9.62 11.37
C ALA A 399 7.02 -9.86 11.11
N THR A 400 7.39 -11.05 10.66
CA THR A 400 8.76 -11.37 10.23
C THR A 400 8.92 -11.20 8.73
N PHE A 401 10.08 -10.70 8.30
CA PHE A 401 10.50 -10.74 6.89
C PHE A 401 10.99 -12.12 6.46
N GLY A 402 11.23 -13.03 7.40
CA GLY A 402 11.49 -14.46 7.14
C GLY A 402 12.91 -14.82 6.71
N LEU A 403 13.86 -13.86 6.68
CA LEU A 403 15.27 -14.12 6.37
C LEU A 403 16.16 -14.07 7.63
N GLY A 404 16.35 -12.92 8.20
CA GLY A 404 17.22 -12.75 9.36
C GLY A 404 16.76 -11.66 10.32
N PRO A 405 17.28 -11.68 11.58
CA PRO A 405 16.81 -10.77 12.64
C PRO A 405 17.19 -9.30 12.42
N LYS A 406 18.11 -9.03 11.49
CA LYS A 406 18.48 -7.66 11.09
C LYS A 406 17.70 -7.17 9.86
N ALA A 407 16.80 -7.99 9.31
CA ALA A 407 15.98 -7.57 8.20
C ALA A 407 15.12 -6.36 8.58
N PHE A 408 15.04 -5.40 7.66
CA PHE A 408 14.29 -4.17 7.82
C PHE A 408 13.61 -3.77 6.51
N GLY A 409 12.45 -3.17 6.60
CA GLY A 409 11.71 -2.80 5.41
C GLY A 409 10.33 -2.25 5.74
N HIS A 410 9.41 -2.33 4.81
CA HIS A 410 8.02 -1.94 5.08
C HIS A 410 7.03 -2.69 4.18
N PRO A 411 5.99 -3.32 4.74
CA PRO A 411 4.86 -3.81 3.97
C PRO A 411 3.96 -2.65 3.52
N GLY A 412 3.39 -2.78 2.34
CA GLY A 412 2.29 -1.96 1.86
C GLY A 412 0.94 -2.61 2.14
N ALA A 413 -0.10 -1.82 2.36
CA ALA A 413 -1.44 -2.37 2.51
C ALA A 413 -1.80 -3.24 1.32
N GLY A 414 -2.25 -4.47 1.59
CA GLY A 414 -2.75 -5.39 0.58
C GLY A 414 -1.72 -6.32 -0.06
N GLY A 415 -0.42 -6.27 0.35
CA GLY A 415 0.51 -7.33 0.02
C GLY A 415 1.83 -6.92 -0.63
N SER A 416 1.95 -5.71 -1.20
CA SER A 416 3.26 -5.23 -1.66
C SER A 416 4.22 -5.10 -0.50
N ILE A 417 5.51 -5.37 -0.73
CA ILE A 417 6.55 -5.27 0.28
C ILE A 417 7.91 -4.97 -0.33
N GLY A 418 8.70 -4.17 0.37
CA GLY A 418 10.12 -4.02 0.14
C GLY A 418 10.89 -4.17 1.45
N PHE A 419 12.02 -4.87 1.41
CA PHE A 419 12.90 -5.02 2.57
C PHE A 419 14.34 -5.39 2.17
N ALA A 420 15.26 -5.23 3.11
CA ALA A 420 16.63 -5.73 3.02
C ALA A 420 16.96 -6.66 4.19
N ASP A 421 17.84 -7.62 3.94
CA ASP A 421 18.59 -8.39 4.96
C ASP A 421 20.09 -8.10 4.79
N PRO A 422 20.70 -7.28 5.66
CA PRO A 422 22.10 -6.91 5.53
C PRO A 422 23.08 -8.09 5.78
N ASP A 423 22.69 -9.10 6.54
CA ASP A 423 23.57 -10.25 6.80
C ASP A 423 23.70 -11.17 5.58
N ARG A 424 22.75 -11.10 4.63
CA ARG A 424 22.73 -11.88 3.38
C ARG A 424 22.91 -11.00 2.14
N GLU A 425 23.05 -9.68 2.33
CA GLU A 425 23.12 -8.68 1.27
C GLU A 425 21.91 -8.78 0.30
N VAL A 426 20.74 -9.18 0.82
CA VAL A 426 19.50 -9.35 0.04
C VAL A 426 18.69 -8.07 0.08
N ALA A 427 18.27 -7.63 -1.10
CA ALA A 427 17.23 -6.63 -1.29
C ALA A 427 16.05 -7.25 -2.07
N PHE A 428 14.85 -7.12 -1.51
CA PHE A 428 13.64 -7.78 -1.99
C PHE A 428 12.55 -6.75 -2.28
N GLY A 429 11.90 -6.86 -3.44
CA GLY A 429 10.74 -6.06 -3.81
C GLY A 429 9.66 -6.93 -4.44
N PHE A 430 8.48 -6.98 -3.82
CA PHE A 430 7.28 -7.62 -4.36
C PHE A 430 6.14 -6.62 -4.42
N VAL A 431 5.46 -6.56 -5.55
CA VAL A 431 4.32 -5.67 -5.77
C VAL A 431 3.16 -6.42 -6.40
N THR A 432 1.92 -6.04 -6.05
CA THR A 432 0.70 -6.62 -6.62
C THR A 432 -0.40 -5.57 -6.71
N ASN A 433 -1.33 -5.74 -7.65
CA ASN A 433 -2.54 -4.94 -7.72
C ASN A 433 -3.76 -5.65 -7.09
N SER A 434 -3.59 -6.82 -6.49
CA SER A 434 -4.63 -7.57 -5.78
C SER A 434 -4.50 -7.38 -4.28
N LEU A 435 -5.32 -6.48 -3.69
CA LEU A 435 -5.23 -6.15 -2.26
C LEU A 435 -5.79 -7.25 -1.37
N GLY A 436 -4.92 -7.92 -0.63
CA GLY A 436 -5.27 -8.80 0.48
C GLY A 436 -5.68 -8.02 1.75
N PRO A 437 -6.28 -8.68 2.73
CA PRO A 437 -6.78 -8.06 3.95
C PRO A 437 -5.77 -8.05 5.13
N TYR A 438 -4.47 -8.15 4.85
CA TYR A 438 -3.43 -8.22 5.87
C TYR A 438 -2.87 -6.85 6.21
N ILE A 439 -2.54 -6.62 7.50
CA ILE A 439 -2.00 -5.34 7.99
C ILE A 439 -0.47 -5.30 7.84
N LEU A 440 0.19 -6.43 8.14
CA LEU A 440 1.65 -6.58 8.12
C LEU A 440 2.06 -7.43 6.91
N MET A 441 2.66 -8.59 7.14
CA MET A 441 3.10 -9.45 6.04
C MET A 441 1.93 -10.23 5.44
N ASP A 442 1.80 -10.14 4.13
CA ASP A 442 0.83 -10.94 3.36
C ASP A 442 1.39 -12.35 3.13
N PRO A 443 0.58 -13.42 3.22
CA PRO A 443 1.02 -14.80 2.98
C PRO A 443 1.68 -15.03 1.62
N ARG A 444 1.32 -14.26 0.59
CA ARG A 444 1.98 -14.32 -0.73
C ARG A 444 3.45 -13.93 -0.63
N ALA A 445 3.73 -12.81 0.05
CA ALA A 445 5.10 -12.38 0.29
C ALA A 445 5.87 -13.38 1.16
N GLN A 446 5.22 -13.92 2.22
CA GLN A 446 5.83 -14.95 3.07
C GLN A 446 6.21 -16.22 2.29
N LYS A 447 5.36 -16.67 1.36
CA LYS A 447 5.63 -17.81 0.48
C LYS A 447 6.86 -17.56 -0.38
N LEU A 448 6.95 -16.37 -1.00
CA LEU A 448 8.08 -16.00 -1.85
C LEU A 448 9.39 -15.91 -1.05
N VAL A 449 9.35 -15.34 0.15
CA VAL A 449 10.52 -15.24 1.02
C VAL A 449 10.94 -16.60 1.55
N ALA A 450 10.01 -17.49 1.87
CA ALA A 450 10.33 -18.87 2.28
C ALA A 450 11.06 -19.63 1.16
N ALA A 451 10.58 -19.51 -0.09
CA ALA A 451 11.26 -20.08 -1.25
C ALA A 451 12.65 -19.47 -1.48
N LEU A 452 12.81 -18.16 -1.27
CA LEU A 452 14.11 -17.50 -1.32
C LEU A 452 15.07 -18.04 -0.25
N ALA A 453 14.58 -18.20 0.99
CA ALA A 453 15.39 -18.72 2.11
C ALA A 453 15.97 -20.14 1.83
N GLU A 454 15.24 -20.97 1.06
CA GLU A 454 15.71 -22.29 0.63
C GLU A 454 16.86 -22.20 -0.39
N CYS A 455 16.98 -21.06 -1.10
CA CYS A 455 18.00 -20.85 -2.13
C CYS A 455 19.27 -20.17 -1.58
N LEU A 456 19.23 -19.58 -0.39
CA LEU A 456 20.37 -18.83 0.18
C LEU A 456 21.29 -19.73 0.97
#